data_88681877cd30f08a3e93b4930df05115
#
_entry.id   88681877cd30f08a3e93b4930df05115
#
_cell.length_a   1.000
_cell.length_b   1.000
_cell.length_c   1.000
_cell.angle_alpha   90.00
_cell.angle_beta   90.00
_cell.angle_gamma   90.00
#
_symmetry.space_group_name_H-M   'P 1'
#
loop_
_entity.id
_entity.type
_entity.pdbx_description
1 polymer ?
#
loop_
_entity_poly.entity_id
_entity_poly.type
_entity_poly.pdbx_seq_one_letter_code
_entity_poly.pdbx_strand_id
1 'polypeptide(L)'
;MPFINNNEEQIANMKRIILMALIAFYTGINGMAQLRTVENRPYTDLRPFHFGVLIGTHAQDMEFQNTGITQYIDANGIEQPSHVTVDQDRWDMGFTVGVLGEFRLNRSFQFRIAPAMYFGTRHLTFYNLLEKDGAGNAIVQHQEMKTAYISSAMDLIFAAERFNNHRPYVMAGINPMMTLNSSKSDYIKLKKSEIFLELGVGCDFYMPFFKLRPELKFMYGLTDSFDKKHPEHIKNKNELPYALAAKGAHSKIIALTFYFE
;
A
#
# COMPACT_ATOMS: atom_id res chain seq x y z
N MET A 1 27.93 2.93 -29.86
CA MET A 1 27.67 3.72 -28.64
C MET A 1 26.53 4.70 -28.85
N PRO A 2 25.24 4.29 -28.78
CA PRO A 2 24.14 5.26 -28.72
C PRO A 2 23.15 5.01 -27.56
N PHE A 3 23.47 4.18 -26.55
CA PHE A 3 22.50 3.82 -25.50
C PHE A 3 22.51 4.71 -24.25
N ILE A 4 23.48 5.61 -24.10
CA ILE A 4 23.62 6.48 -22.90
C ILE A 4 22.75 7.73 -22.99
N ASN A 5 22.33 8.16 -24.19
CA ASN A 5 21.62 9.42 -24.39
C ASN A 5 20.12 9.38 -24.08
N ASN A 6 19.48 8.23 -24.18
CA ASN A 6 18.03 8.08 -24.00
C ASN A 6 17.57 8.24 -22.53
N ASN A 7 18.38 7.84 -21.57
CA ASN A 7 18.01 7.94 -20.15
C ASN A 7 18.10 9.38 -19.63
N GLU A 8 19.09 10.15 -20.05
CA GLU A 8 19.21 11.55 -19.67
C GLU A 8 18.08 12.41 -20.29
N GLU A 9 17.70 12.10 -21.52
CA GLU A 9 16.59 12.78 -22.20
C GLU A 9 15.24 12.47 -21.57
N GLN A 10 15.01 11.21 -21.17
CA GLN A 10 13.81 10.81 -20.41
C GLN A 10 13.74 11.48 -19.04
N ILE A 11 14.84 11.55 -18.30
CA ILE A 11 14.91 12.23 -17.00
C ILE A 11 14.68 13.73 -17.16
N ALA A 12 15.23 14.36 -18.19
CA ALA A 12 15.02 15.78 -18.49
C ALA A 12 13.55 16.07 -18.85
N ASN A 13 12.92 15.22 -19.65
CA ASN A 13 11.51 15.34 -20.01
C ASN A 13 10.59 15.14 -18.80
N MET A 14 10.88 14.16 -17.93
CA MET A 14 10.15 13.95 -16.69
C MET A 14 10.24 15.17 -15.75
N LYS A 15 11.43 15.75 -15.58
CA LYS A 15 11.63 16.98 -14.79
C LYS A 15 10.83 18.16 -15.38
N ARG A 16 10.78 18.31 -16.69
CA ARG A 16 9.97 19.35 -17.37
C ARG A 16 8.48 19.15 -17.15
N ILE A 17 7.98 17.91 -17.23
CA ILE A 17 6.56 17.58 -16.98
C ILE A 17 6.19 17.90 -15.52
N ILE A 18 7.03 17.50 -14.56
CA ILE A 18 6.82 17.81 -13.13
C ILE A 18 6.83 19.32 -12.89
N LEU A 19 7.77 20.06 -13.50
CA LEU A 19 7.83 21.50 -13.37
C LEU A 19 6.61 22.19 -13.98
N MET A 20 6.16 21.76 -15.17
CA MET A 20 4.94 22.27 -15.79
C MET A 20 3.69 21.98 -14.98
N ALA A 21 3.58 20.79 -14.38
CA ALA A 21 2.49 20.43 -13.49
C ALA A 21 2.48 21.31 -12.22
N LEU A 22 3.65 21.57 -11.62
CA LEU A 22 3.80 22.48 -10.48
C LEU A 22 3.42 23.93 -10.83
N ILE A 23 3.82 24.42 -11.99
CA ILE A 23 3.47 25.76 -12.47
C ILE A 23 1.96 25.86 -12.74
N ALA A 24 1.36 24.85 -13.40
CA ALA A 24 -0.07 24.80 -13.67
C ALA A 24 -0.88 24.76 -12.36
N PHE A 25 -0.41 24.02 -11.37
CA PHE A 25 -1.00 23.96 -10.02
C PHE A 25 -0.92 25.34 -9.33
N TYR A 26 0.23 25.99 -9.40
CA TYR A 26 0.45 27.31 -8.77
C TYR A 26 -0.39 28.42 -9.45
N THR A 27 -0.51 28.41 -10.77
CA THR A 27 -1.34 29.40 -11.52
C THR A 27 -2.83 29.18 -11.32
N GLY A 28 -3.28 27.93 -11.16
CA GLY A 28 -4.68 27.57 -10.86
C GLY A 28 -5.17 28.13 -9.52
N ILE A 29 -4.30 28.25 -8.53
CA ILE A 29 -4.64 28.75 -7.19
C ILE A 29 -4.93 30.27 -7.20
N ASN A 30 -4.25 31.05 -8.03
CA ASN A 30 -4.37 32.51 -8.04
C ASN A 30 -5.65 33.02 -8.73
N GLY A 31 -6.30 32.22 -9.58
CA GLY A 31 -7.53 32.62 -10.30
C GLY A 31 -8.81 32.56 -9.48
N MET A 32 -8.82 31.92 -8.32
CA MET A 32 -10.02 31.64 -7.52
C MET A 32 -10.24 32.65 -6.37
N ALA A 33 -9.38 33.63 -6.17
CA ALA A 33 -9.34 34.49 -4.97
C ALA A 33 -10.45 35.55 -4.89
N GLN A 34 -11.31 35.72 -5.90
CA GLN A 34 -12.25 36.85 -5.95
C GLN A 34 -13.74 36.48 -5.91
N LEU A 35 -14.12 35.22 -5.98
CA LEU A 35 -15.52 34.81 -5.85
C LEU A 35 -15.82 34.49 -4.40
N ARG A 36 -16.59 35.34 -3.73
CA ARG A 36 -17.15 35.09 -2.41
C ARG A 36 -18.16 33.95 -2.51
N THR A 37 -17.66 32.71 -2.42
CA THR A 37 -18.47 31.49 -2.48
C THR A 37 -19.23 31.33 -1.15
N VAL A 38 -20.51 30.97 -1.20
CA VAL A 38 -21.29 30.64 -0.01
C VAL A 38 -20.63 29.47 0.71
N GLU A 39 -20.33 29.64 1.98
CA GLU A 39 -19.78 28.57 2.80
C GLU A 39 -20.83 27.51 3.09
N ASN A 40 -20.62 26.33 2.54
CA ASN A 40 -21.46 25.17 2.83
C ASN A 40 -21.15 24.63 4.23
N ARG A 41 -22.19 24.28 5.02
CA ARG A 41 -22.03 23.67 6.34
C ARG A 41 -21.08 24.47 7.27
N PRO A 42 -21.30 25.75 7.54
CA PRO A 42 -20.34 26.65 8.18
C PRO A 42 -19.90 26.21 9.59
N TYR A 43 -20.73 25.47 10.30
CA TYR A 43 -20.45 25.03 11.70
C TYR A 43 -20.00 23.57 11.80
N THR A 44 -19.77 22.88 10.69
CA THR A 44 -19.45 21.45 10.72
C THR A 44 -18.13 21.18 11.45
N ASP A 45 -17.10 22.02 11.22
CA ASP A 45 -15.78 21.87 11.84
C ASP A 45 -15.75 22.19 13.36
N LEU A 46 -16.84 22.75 13.90
CA LEU A 46 -16.96 23.01 15.33
C LEU A 46 -17.48 21.80 16.11
N ARG A 47 -18.01 20.79 15.42
CA ARG A 47 -18.50 19.58 16.07
C ARG A 47 -17.35 18.80 16.70
N PRO A 48 -17.51 18.29 17.92
CA PRO A 48 -16.44 17.53 18.60
C PRO A 48 -16.20 16.16 17.98
N PHE A 49 -17.19 15.59 17.29
CA PHE A 49 -17.16 14.27 16.71
C PHE A 49 -17.79 14.25 15.31
N HIS A 50 -17.16 13.54 14.39
CA HIS A 50 -17.62 13.25 13.05
C HIS A 50 -17.66 11.76 12.83
N PHE A 51 -18.63 11.31 12.07
CA PHE A 51 -18.77 9.93 11.64
C PHE A 51 -18.98 9.90 10.12
N GLY A 52 -18.44 8.88 9.47
CA GLY A 52 -18.56 8.75 8.03
C GLY A 52 -18.25 7.34 7.54
N VAL A 53 -18.33 7.19 6.24
CA VAL A 53 -17.96 5.98 5.52
C VAL A 53 -16.79 6.25 4.60
N LEU A 54 -16.03 5.22 4.28
CA LEU A 54 -14.91 5.32 3.34
C LEU A 54 -15.00 4.23 2.28
N ILE A 55 -14.61 4.61 1.09
CA ILE A 55 -14.39 3.71 -0.05
C ILE A 55 -13.11 4.14 -0.75
N GLY A 56 -12.34 3.19 -1.23
CA GLY A 56 -11.08 3.50 -1.89
C GLY A 56 -10.57 2.38 -2.77
N THR A 57 -9.53 2.70 -3.49
CA THR A 57 -8.69 1.75 -4.21
C THR A 57 -7.28 1.82 -3.67
N HIS A 58 -6.56 0.72 -3.73
CA HIS A 58 -5.16 0.69 -3.33
C HIS A 58 -4.34 -0.14 -4.30
N ALA A 59 -3.08 0.22 -4.42
CA ALA A 59 -2.04 -0.58 -5.05
C ALA A 59 -1.14 -1.13 -3.96
N GLN A 60 -0.87 -2.43 -3.98
CA GLN A 60 -0.03 -3.13 -3.00
C GLN A 60 1.16 -3.78 -3.66
N ASP A 61 2.30 -3.70 -2.98
CA ASP A 61 3.58 -4.27 -3.38
C ASP A 61 4.25 -4.91 -2.17
N MET A 62 5.17 -5.84 -2.42
CA MET A 62 5.92 -6.51 -1.37
C MET A 62 7.39 -6.60 -1.73
N GLU A 63 8.22 -6.05 -0.88
CA GLU A 63 9.66 -6.12 -0.99
C GLU A 63 10.19 -7.35 -0.25
N PHE A 64 10.80 -8.28 -0.97
CA PHE A 64 11.34 -9.51 -0.41
C PHE A 64 12.84 -9.40 -0.12
N GLN A 65 13.25 -9.97 1.00
CA GLN A 65 14.64 -10.20 1.32
C GLN A 65 14.99 -11.65 0.92
N ASN A 66 15.47 -11.82 -0.30
CA ASN A 66 15.82 -13.14 -0.83
C ASN A 66 16.97 -13.79 -0.06
N THR A 67 16.92 -15.12 0.12
CA THR A 67 17.88 -15.88 0.94
C THR A 67 19.20 -16.11 0.21
N GLY A 68 19.19 -16.18 -1.13
CA GLY A 68 20.32 -16.59 -1.94
C GLY A 68 20.47 -18.12 -2.02
N ILE A 69 21.70 -18.61 -2.14
CA ILE A 69 21.96 -20.06 -2.21
C ILE A 69 21.73 -20.69 -0.84
N THR A 70 20.84 -21.68 -0.79
CA THR A 70 20.52 -22.47 0.41
C THR A 70 20.62 -23.95 0.12
N GLN A 71 20.59 -24.79 1.17
CA GLN A 71 20.46 -26.23 1.07
C GLN A 71 19.12 -26.67 1.65
N TYR A 72 18.53 -27.68 1.03
CA TYR A 72 17.31 -28.32 1.53
C TYR A 72 17.43 -29.83 1.38
N ILE A 73 16.66 -30.56 2.17
CA ILE A 73 16.61 -32.03 2.10
C ILE A 73 15.42 -32.41 1.23
N ASP A 74 15.70 -33.12 0.14
CA ASP A 74 14.67 -33.58 -0.81
C ASP A 74 13.81 -34.71 -0.24
N ALA A 75 12.86 -35.22 -1.03
CA ALA A 75 11.99 -36.34 -0.64
C ALA A 75 12.75 -37.65 -0.36
N ASN A 76 13.96 -37.80 -0.91
CA ASN A 76 14.80 -38.96 -0.74
C ASN A 76 15.78 -38.83 0.45
N GLY A 77 15.76 -37.71 1.17
CA GLY A 77 16.67 -37.44 2.27
C GLY A 77 18.05 -36.95 1.87
N ILE A 78 18.24 -36.55 0.61
CA ILE A 78 19.52 -36.06 0.05
C ILE A 78 19.54 -34.53 0.14
N GLU A 79 20.65 -33.96 0.60
CA GLU A 79 20.87 -32.52 0.57
C GLU A 79 21.04 -32.03 -0.85
N GLN A 80 20.22 -31.07 -1.26
CA GLN A 80 20.25 -30.44 -2.57
C GLN A 80 20.46 -28.93 -2.43
N PRO A 81 21.28 -28.31 -3.27
CA PRO A 81 21.39 -26.87 -3.32
C PRO A 81 20.14 -26.24 -3.94
N SER A 82 19.72 -25.08 -3.45
CA SER A 82 18.63 -24.29 -3.98
C SER A 82 19.05 -22.84 -4.13
N HIS A 83 18.68 -22.22 -5.25
CA HIS A 83 18.80 -20.78 -5.46
C HIS A 83 17.53 -20.27 -6.12
N VAL A 84 16.51 -20.07 -5.32
CA VAL A 84 15.23 -19.53 -5.75
C VAL A 84 15.13 -18.09 -5.25
N THR A 85 14.73 -17.18 -6.12
CA THR A 85 14.39 -15.80 -5.78
C THR A 85 12.90 -15.59 -5.98
N VAL A 86 12.31 -14.75 -5.15
CA VAL A 86 10.90 -14.38 -5.22
C VAL A 86 10.77 -12.87 -5.34
N ASP A 87 9.85 -12.43 -6.17
CA ASP A 87 9.51 -11.02 -6.32
C ASP A 87 8.03 -10.84 -6.66
N GLN A 88 7.51 -9.66 -6.38
CA GLN A 88 6.21 -9.20 -6.87
C GLN A 88 6.48 -8.25 -8.04
N ASP A 89 6.44 -8.79 -9.28
CA ASP A 89 6.87 -8.08 -10.50
C ASP A 89 6.05 -6.83 -10.82
N ARG A 90 4.91 -6.63 -10.16
CA ARG A 90 3.97 -5.52 -10.40
C ARG A 90 3.22 -5.10 -9.15
N TRP A 91 2.78 -3.86 -9.13
CA TRP A 91 1.80 -3.39 -8.15
C TRP A 91 0.42 -3.98 -8.43
N ASP A 92 -0.12 -4.69 -7.47
CA ASP A 92 -1.43 -5.31 -7.57
C ASP A 92 -2.51 -4.40 -6.98
N MET A 93 -3.59 -4.23 -7.75
CA MET A 93 -4.70 -3.36 -7.37
C MET A 93 -5.70 -4.07 -6.48
N GLY A 94 -6.29 -3.31 -5.56
CA GLY A 94 -7.35 -3.77 -4.69
C GLY A 94 -8.34 -2.66 -4.37
N PHE A 95 -9.34 -2.98 -3.55
CA PHE A 95 -10.32 -2.01 -3.08
C PHE A 95 -10.46 -2.05 -1.56
N THR A 96 -10.93 -0.93 -1.01
CA THR A 96 -11.04 -0.71 0.44
C THR A 96 -12.40 -0.14 0.75
N VAL A 97 -13.05 -0.65 1.80
CA VAL A 97 -14.30 -0.12 2.33
C VAL A 97 -14.25 -0.08 3.85
N GLY A 98 -14.88 0.90 4.45
CA GLY A 98 -14.87 1.00 5.90
C GLY A 98 -15.72 2.15 6.43
N VAL A 99 -15.52 2.43 7.70
CA VAL A 99 -16.16 3.54 8.40
C VAL A 99 -15.09 4.36 9.11
N LEU A 100 -15.43 5.56 9.51
CA LEU A 100 -14.53 6.40 10.30
C LEU A 100 -15.27 7.07 11.44
N GLY A 101 -14.55 7.30 12.53
CA GLY A 101 -14.89 8.21 13.60
C GLY A 101 -13.75 9.19 13.78
N GLU A 102 -14.02 10.47 13.79
CA GLU A 102 -13.04 11.53 13.91
C GLU A 102 -13.37 12.43 15.09
N PHE A 103 -12.39 12.65 15.96
CA PHE A 103 -12.47 13.48 17.14
C PHE A 103 -11.68 14.77 16.91
N ARG A 104 -12.34 15.89 17.09
CA ARG A 104 -11.67 17.19 17.05
C ARG A 104 -10.89 17.41 18.34
N LEU A 105 -9.57 17.50 18.26
CA LEU A 105 -8.70 17.83 19.41
C LEU A 105 -8.59 19.34 19.61
N ASN A 106 -8.38 20.07 18.51
CA ASN A 106 -8.37 21.53 18.52
C ASN A 106 -8.73 22.08 17.12
N ARG A 107 -8.39 23.35 16.84
CA ARG A 107 -8.73 24.02 15.56
C ARG A 107 -8.03 23.37 14.35
N SER A 108 -6.82 22.86 14.54
CA SER A 108 -5.98 22.31 13.45
C SER A 108 -5.75 20.81 13.57
N PHE A 109 -5.91 20.22 14.76
CA PHE A 109 -5.64 18.80 14.99
C PHE A 109 -6.93 18.02 15.19
N GLN A 110 -6.98 16.87 14.51
CA GLN A 110 -8.06 15.89 14.63
C GLN A 110 -7.44 14.50 14.81
N PHE A 111 -8.10 13.64 15.57
CA PHE A 111 -7.74 12.25 15.73
C PHE A 111 -8.81 11.38 15.09
N ARG A 112 -8.42 10.53 14.15
CA ARG A 112 -9.31 9.65 13.41
C ARG A 112 -9.03 8.19 13.73
N ILE A 113 -10.11 7.43 13.92
CA ILE A 113 -10.08 5.96 13.94
C ILE A 113 -10.90 5.50 12.73
N ALA A 114 -10.29 4.71 11.85
CA ALA A 114 -10.91 4.28 10.60
C ALA A 114 -10.79 2.76 10.43
N PRO A 115 -11.71 1.98 11.04
CA PRO A 115 -11.79 0.56 10.75
C PRO A 115 -12.22 0.33 9.30
N ALA A 116 -11.46 -0.54 8.60
CA ALA A 116 -11.67 -0.80 7.18
C ALA A 116 -11.30 -2.24 6.80
N MET A 117 -11.82 -2.68 5.68
CA MET A 117 -11.45 -3.93 5.03
C MET A 117 -10.77 -3.63 3.70
N TYR A 118 -9.66 -4.32 3.47
CA TYR A 118 -8.87 -4.25 2.24
C TYR A 118 -8.97 -5.58 1.52
N PHE A 119 -9.30 -5.56 0.23
CA PHE A 119 -9.43 -6.74 -0.61
C PHE A 119 -8.57 -6.60 -1.85
N GLY A 120 -7.82 -7.65 -2.17
CA GLY A 120 -6.95 -7.67 -3.35
C GLY A 120 -6.43 -9.05 -3.65
N THR A 121 -5.54 -9.14 -4.63
CA THR A 121 -4.77 -10.34 -4.95
C THR A 121 -3.33 -9.92 -5.15
N ARG A 122 -2.36 -10.67 -4.66
CA ARG A 122 -0.93 -10.49 -4.91
C ARG A 122 -0.45 -11.59 -5.84
N HIS A 123 0.39 -11.22 -6.80
CA HIS A 123 0.99 -12.15 -7.73
C HIS A 123 2.49 -12.23 -7.43
N LEU A 124 2.94 -13.39 -6.96
CA LEU A 124 4.33 -13.66 -6.66
C LEU A 124 4.93 -14.52 -7.77
N THR A 125 6.12 -14.15 -8.21
CA THR A 125 6.90 -14.88 -9.22
C THR A 125 8.17 -15.41 -8.57
N PHE A 126 8.42 -16.70 -8.74
CA PHE A 126 9.60 -17.39 -8.25
C PHE A 126 10.47 -17.76 -9.43
N TYR A 127 11.75 -17.43 -9.34
CA TYR A 127 12.77 -17.77 -10.34
C TYR A 127 13.75 -18.77 -9.73
N ASN A 128 13.76 -20.01 -10.25
CA ASN A 128 14.77 -21.00 -9.88
C ASN A 128 16.00 -20.79 -10.78
N LEU A 129 17.10 -20.33 -10.19
CA LEU A 129 18.31 -19.96 -10.92
C LEU A 129 19.26 -21.14 -11.14
N LEU A 130 19.10 -22.24 -10.40
CA LEU A 130 19.92 -23.44 -10.55
C LEU A 130 19.36 -24.41 -11.60
N GLU A 131 18.05 -24.62 -11.57
CA GLU A 131 17.38 -25.48 -12.54
C GLU A 131 16.97 -24.67 -13.76
N LYS A 132 17.31 -25.24 -14.94
CA LYS A 132 16.99 -24.62 -16.22
C LYS A 132 16.01 -25.49 -16.99
N ASP A 133 15.14 -24.84 -17.77
CA ASP A 133 14.27 -25.51 -18.71
C ASP A 133 15.10 -26.10 -19.90
N GLY A 134 14.43 -26.88 -20.77
CA GLY A 134 15.07 -27.43 -21.96
C GLY A 134 15.62 -26.40 -22.96
N ALA A 135 15.28 -25.12 -22.79
CA ALA A 135 15.75 -23.97 -23.58
C ALA A 135 16.88 -23.19 -22.87
N GLY A 136 17.26 -23.58 -21.65
CA GLY A 136 18.32 -22.93 -20.86
C GLY A 136 17.91 -21.75 -20.03
N ASN A 137 16.58 -21.45 -19.93
CA ASN A 137 16.04 -20.38 -19.10
C ASN A 137 15.77 -20.87 -17.67
N ALA A 138 15.75 -19.97 -16.71
CA ALA A 138 15.35 -20.26 -15.33
C ALA A 138 13.90 -20.77 -15.28
N ILE A 139 13.63 -21.77 -14.44
CA ILE A 139 12.28 -22.26 -14.22
C ILE A 139 11.51 -21.20 -13.42
N VAL A 140 10.37 -20.76 -13.94
CA VAL A 140 9.51 -19.75 -13.33
C VAL A 140 8.25 -20.41 -12.78
N GLN A 141 7.92 -20.08 -11.53
CA GLN A 141 6.68 -20.50 -10.88
C GLN A 141 5.91 -19.27 -10.40
N HIS A 142 4.58 -19.34 -10.47
CA HIS A 142 3.71 -18.25 -10.04
C HIS A 142 2.82 -18.69 -8.88
N GLN A 143 2.62 -17.79 -7.93
CA GLN A 143 1.67 -17.97 -6.83
C GLN A 143 0.73 -16.77 -6.79
N GLU A 144 -0.58 -17.03 -6.86
CA GLU A 144 -1.61 -16.02 -6.62
C GLU A 144 -2.06 -16.10 -5.17
N MET A 145 -1.96 -14.98 -4.47
CA MET A 145 -2.30 -14.88 -3.07
C MET A 145 -3.45 -13.91 -2.89
N LYS A 146 -4.66 -14.43 -2.69
CA LYS A 146 -5.84 -13.60 -2.36
C LYS A 146 -5.64 -12.96 -1.00
N THR A 147 -5.77 -11.66 -0.91
CA THR A 147 -5.59 -10.88 0.32
C THR A 147 -6.91 -10.29 0.77
N ALA A 148 -7.25 -10.50 2.03
CA ALA A 148 -8.32 -9.81 2.72
C ALA A 148 -7.83 -9.43 4.10
N TYR A 149 -7.78 -8.12 4.40
CA TYR A 149 -7.33 -7.61 5.68
C TYR A 149 -8.47 -6.87 6.38
N ILE A 150 -8.56 -7.05 7.70
CA ILE A 150 -9.26 -6.11 8.59
C ILE A 150 -8.20 -5.18 9.17
N SER A 151 -8.46 -3.90 9.14
CA SER A 151 -7.59 -2.86 9.65
C SER A 151 -8.32 -1.92 10.59
N SER A 152 -7.56 -1.18 11.40
CA SER A 152 -8.11 -0.09 12.21
C SER A 152 -7.07 1.02 12.27
N ALA A 153 -7.06 1.89 11.25
CA ALA A 153 -6.16 3.02 11.20
C ALA A 153 -6.40 4.00 12.34
N MET A 154 -5.33 4.50 12.94
CA MET A 154 -5.33 5.53 13.99
C MET A 154 -4.45 6.68 13.51
N ASP A 155 -5.08 7.76 13.07
CA ASP A 155 -4.44 8.87 12.38
C ASP A 155 -4.51 10.15 13.18
N LEU A 156 -3.43 10.88 13.22
CA LEU A 156 -3.39 12.27 13.61
C LEU A 156 -3.40 13.13 12.35
N ILE A 157 -4.41 13.97 12.22
CA ILE A 157 -4.62 14.87 11.09
C ILE A 157 -4.25 16.28 11.50
N PHE A 158 -3.41 16.92 10.71
CA PHE A 158 -3.14 18.35 10.80
C PHE A 158 -3.78 19.06 9.60
N ALA A 159 -4.86 19.78 9.85
CA ALA A 159 -5.63 20.47 8.85
C ALA A 159 -5.38 21.98 8.90
N ALA A 160 -5.21 22.57 7.72
CA ALA A 160 -5.12 24.02 7.56
C ALA A 160 -6.44 24.72 7.95
N GLU A 161 -6.44 26.04 7.96
CA GLU A 161 -7.69 26.80 8.06
C GLU A 161 -8.52 26.57 6.78
N ARG A 162 -9.82 26.54 6.97
CA ARG A 162 -10.76 26.39 5.86
C ARG A 162 -10.72 27.65 4.99
N PHE A 163 -10.57 27.44 3.70
CA PHE A 163 -10.68 28.48 2.68
C PHE A 163 -11.89 28.21 1.80
N ASN A 164 -12.93 29.02 1.92
CA ASN A 164 -14.23 28.78 1.29
C ASN A 164 -14.78 27.38 1.60
N ASN A 165 -14.84 26.52 0.59
CA ASN A 165 -15.34 25.15 0.71
C ASN A 165 -14.23 24.08 0.60
N HIS A 166 -12.99 24.46 0.89
CA HIS A 166 -11.84 23.58 0.83
C HIS A 166 -11.01 23.68 2.11
N ARG A 167 -10.48 22.55 2.57
CA ARG A 167 -9.60 22.50 3.74
C ARG A 167 -8.55 21.42 3.52
N PRO A 168 -7.34 21.78 3.04
CA PRO A 168 -6.25 20.82 2.88
C PRO A 168 -5.72 20.37 4.23
N TYR A 169 -5.23 19.12 4.28
CA TYR A 169 -4.62 18.54 5.45
C TYR A 169 -3.54 17.54 5.10
N VAL A 170 -2.70 17.27 6.08
CA VAL A 170 -1.75 16.16 6.09
C VAL A 170 -2.10 15.24 7.26
N MET A 171 -1.77 13.97 7.12
CA MET A 171 -2.00 13.00 8.17
C MET A 171 -0.80 12.08 8.36
N ALA A 172 -0.63 11.61 9.58
CA ALA A 172 0.29 10.55 9.94
C ALA A 172 -0.37 9.62 10.96
N GLY A 173 -0.13 8.32 10.84
CA GLY A 173 -0.77 7.37 11.73
C GLY A 173 -0.16 6.00 11.69
N ILE A 174 -0.75 5.10 12.46
CA ILE A 174 -0.45 3.68 12.48
C ILE A 174 -1.70 2.88 12.13
N ASN A 175 -1.51 1.81 11.37
CA ASN A 175 -2.61 0.97 10.96
C ASN A 175 -2.29 -0.50 11.23
N PRO A 176 -2.72 -1.06 12.36
CA PRO A 176 -2.70 -2.49 12.58
C PRO A 176 -3.67 -3.17 11.62
N MET A 177 -3.16 -4.17 10.90
CA MET A 177 -3.91 -4.99 9.96
C MET A 177 -3.84 -6.46 10.34
N MET A 178 -4.95 -7.17 10.15
CA MET A 178 -5.03 -8.61 10.34
C MET A 178 -5.51 -9.28 9.06
N THR A 179 -4.76 -10.29 8.61
CA THR A 179 -5.14 -11.13 7.46
C THR A 179 -6.25 -12.10 7.83
N LEU A 180 -7.30 -12.12 7.02
CA LEU A 180 -8.41 -13.08 7.14
C LEU A 180 -8.17 -14.35 6.33
N ASN A 181 -7.40 -14.26 5.24
CA ASN A 181 -7.12 -15.39 4.37
C ASN A 181 -5.88 -16.14 4.82
N SER A 182 -5.95 -17.46 4.76
CA SER A 182 -4.82 -18.36 4.99
C SER A 182 -4.99 -19.55 4.07
N SER A 183 -4.27 -19.57 2.95
CA SER A 183 -4.17 -20.77 2.12
C SER A 183 -3.22 -21.78 2.74
N LYS A 184 -3.52 -23.08 2.55
CA LYS A 184 -2.67 -24.17 3.04
C LYS A 184 -1.67 -24.66 2.00
N SER A 185 -1.84 -24.24 0.74
CA SER A 185 -1.06 -24.70 -0.41
C SER A 185 -0.11 -23.65 -0.96
N ASP A 186 0.13 -22.57 -0.24
CA ASP A 186 1.00 -21.50 -0.69
C ASP A 186 2.49 -21.85 -0.42
N TYR A 187 3.37 -21.56 -1.37
CA TYR A 187 4.81 -21.68 -1.17
C TYR A 187 5.29 -20.75 -0.06
N ILE A 188 4.81 -19.49 -0.09
CA ILE A 188 5.08 -18.46 0.93
C ILE A 188 3.78 -18.14 1.66
N LYS A 189 3.90 -18.00 2.98
CA LYS A 189 2.80 -17.59 3.86
C LYS A 189 3.15 -16.30 4.58
N LEU A 190 2.16 -15.42 4.69
CA LEU A 190 2.27 -14.19 5.46
C LEU A 190 1.82 -14.38 6.89
N LYS A 191 2.38 -13.60 7.81
CA LYS A 191 1.90 -13.49 9.18
C LYS A 191 0.47 -12.99 9.21
N LYS A 192 -0.25 -13.37 10.25
CA LYS A 192 -1.65 -12.98 10.43
C LYS A 192 -1.86 -11.51 10.77
N SER A 193 -0.85 -10.85 11.34
CA SER A 193 -0.94 -9.45 11.76
C SER A 193 0.29 -8.68 11.33
N GLU A 194 0.06 -7.48 10.84
CA GLU A 194 1.07 -6.52 10.41
C GLU A 194 0.72 -5.14 10.97
N ILE A 195 1.73 -4.31 11.21
CA ILE A 195 1.56 -2.92 11.62
C ILE A 195 2.17 -2.05 10.54
N PHE A 196 1.36 -1.13 10.00
CA PHE A 196 1.78 -0.16 9.00
C PHE A 196 1.95 1.22 9.63
N LEU A 197 2.96 1.94 9.18
CA LEU A 197 3.05 3.39 9.31
C LEU A 197 2.33 4.01 8.12
N GLU A 198 1.47 4.99 8.38
CA GLU A 198 0.73 5.71 7.33
C GLU A 198 1.15 7.17 7.30
N LEU A 199 1.33 7.69 6.09
CA LEU A 199 1.49 9.11 5.80
C LEU A 199 0.58 9.47 4.65
N GLY A 200 -0.10 10.59 4.72
CA GLY A 200 -1.04 10.97 3.67
C GLY A 200 -1.30 12.46 3.57
N VAL A 201 -1.89 12.81 2.46
CA VAL A 201 -2.35 14.17 2.16
C VAL A 201 -3.78 14.09 1.63
N GLY A 202 -4.59 15.05 2.02
CA GLY A 202 -5.98 15.11 1.59
C GLY A 202 -6.52 16.54 1.58
N CYS A 203 -7.77 16.65 1.14
CA CYS A 203 -8.48 17.91 1.15
C CYS A 203 -9.96 17.67 1.45
N ASP A 204 -10.47 18.39 2.43
CA ASP A 204 -11.92 18.42 2.70
C ASP A 204 -12.60 19.30 1.67
N PHE A 205 -13.61 18.77 1.00
CA PHE A 205 -14.52 19.50 0.11
C PHE A 205 -15.90 19.55 0.77
N TYR A 206 -16.32 20.76 1.14
CA TYR A 206 -17.63 20.98 1.79
C TYR A 206 -18.71 21.11 0.72
N MET A 207 -19.42 20.02 0.48
CA MET A 207 -20.60 20.01 -0.37
C MET A 207 -21.83 20.50 0.42
N PRO A 208 -22.94 20.87 -0.24
CA PRO A 208 -24.13 21.33 0.45
C PRO A 208 -24.69 20.35 1.49
N PHE A 209 -24.60 19.03 1.21
CA PHE A 209 -25.22 17.98 2.02
C PHE A 209 -24.24 17.10 2.77
N PHE A 210 -23.01 16.96 2.28
CA PHE A 210 -21.98 16.11 2.87
C PHE A 210 -20.58 16.72 2.70
N LYS A 211 -19.62 16.22 3.42
CA LYS A 211 -18.21 16.55 3.25
C LYS A 211 -17.54 15.39 2.53
N LEU A 212 -16.93 15.67 1.36
CA LEU A 212 -16.13 14.72 0.61
C LEU A 212 -14.65 14.96 0.91
N ARG A 213 -13.93 13.90 1.20
CA ARG A 213 -12.52 13.98 1.57
C ARG A 213 -11.72 12.96 0.76
N PRO A 214 -11.23 13.32 -0.44
CA PRO A 214 -10.20 12.53 -1.12
C PRO A 214 -8.88 12.60 -0.36
N GLU A 215 -8.25 11.44 -0.18
CA GLU A 215 -7.00 11.28 0.55
C GLU A 215 -6.10 10.29 -0.15
N LEU A 216 -4.87 10.69 -0.42
CA LEU A 216 -3.81 9.82 -0.91
C LEU A 216 -2.91 9.43 0.26
N LYS A 217 -2.80 8.12 0.52
CA LYS A 217 -1.99 7.54 1.59
C LYS A 217 -0.87 6.68 1.05
N PHE A 218 0.27 6.77 1.69
CA PHE A 218 1.37 5.81 1.57
C PHE A 218 1.50 5.05 2.89
N MET A 219 1.56 3.73 2.82
CA MET A 219 1.61 2.85 3.98
C MET A 219 2.80 1.91 3.82
N TYR A 220 3.62 1.83 4.88
CA TYR A 220 4.80 0.97 4.94
C TYR A 220 4.70 0.00 6.12
N GLY A 221 4.83 -1.30 5.85
CA GLY A 221 4.84 -2.34 6.87
C GLY A 221 6.08 -2.27 7.76
N LEU A 222 5.90 -1.91 9.03
CA LEU A 222 6.98 -1.85 10.02
C LEU A 222 7.42 -3.24 10.47
N THR A 223 6.51 -4.20 10.43
CA THR A 223 6.77 -5.57 10.86
C THR A 223 7.11 -6.45 9.64
N ASP A 224 8.00 -7.42 9.84
CA ASP A 224 8.26 -8.46 8.85
C ASP A 224 6.99 -9.27 8.59
N SER A 225 6.48 -9.21 7.36
CA SER A 225 5.25 -9.87 6.93
C SER A 225 5.41 -11.37 6.70
N PHE A 226 6.64 -11.90 6.66
CA PHE A 226 6.96 -13.26 6.29
C PHE A 226 6.82 -14.23 7.46
N ASP A 227 6.13 -15.37 7.28
CA ASP A 227 6.03 -16.45 8.26
C ASP A 227 7.21 -17.42 8.13
N LYS A 228 8.25 -17.21 8.93
CA LYS A 228 9.49 -18.02 8.93
C LYS A 228 9.29 -19.48 9.35
N LYS A 229 8.17 -19.82 9.99
CA LYS A 229 7.86 -21.18 10.42
C LYS A 229 7.11 -22.01 9.38
N HIS A 230 6.64 -21.36 8.31
CA HIS A 230 5.88 -22.03 7.25
C HIS A 230 6.65 -23.18 6.59
N PRO A 231 7.96 -23.08 6.26
CA PRO A 231 8.71 -24.18 5.64
C PRO A 231 8.72 -25.48 6.47
N GLU A 232 8.62 -25.40 7.80
CA GLU A 232 8.59 -26.56 8.70
C GLU A 232 7.29 -27.39 8.57
N HIS A 233 6.23 -26.76 8.03
CA HIS A 233 4.88 -27.35 7.93
C HIS A 233 4.54 -27.82 6.51
N ILE A 234 5.44 -27.65 5.55
CA ILE A 234 5.24 -28.07 4.16
C ILE A 234 5.35 -29.58 4.07
N LYS A 235 4.29 -30.22 3.56
CA LYS A 235 4.23 -31.69 3.39
C LYS A 235 4.99 -32.15 2.14
N ASN A 236 4.91 -31.38 1.06
CA ASN A 236 5.57 -31.69 -0.20
C ASN A 236 6.99 -31.11 -0.22
N LYS A 237 7.99 -31.94 -0.04
CA LYS A 237 9.39 -31.48 0.00
C LYS A 237 9.89 -30.86 -1.30
N ASN A 238 9.23 -31.11 -2.42
CA ASN A 238 9.55 -30.46 -3.71
C ASN A 238 9.19 -28.98 -3.73
N GLU A 239 8.31 -28.52 -2.83
CA GLU A 239 7.92 -27.10 -2.68
C GLU A 239 8.84 -26.35 -1.71
N LEU A 240 9.66 -27.07 -0.95
CA LEU A 240 10.53 -26.51 0.06
C LEU A 240 11.53 -25.45 -0.46
N PRO A 241 12.14 -25.61 -1.65
CA PRO A 241 13.02 -24.60 -2.24
C PRO A 241 12.34 -23.23 -2.39
N TYR A 242 11.08 -23.22 -2.81
CA TYR A 242 10.28 -22.00 -3.00
C TYR A 242 9.92 -21.36 -1.66
N ALA A 243 9.64 -22.15 -0.63
CA ALA A 243 9.35 -21.64 0.70
C ALA A 243 10.58 -21.05 1.41
N LEU A 244 11.78 -21.50 1.04
CA LEU A 244 13.06 -21.00 1.57
C LEU A 244 13.62 -19.83 0.75
N ALA A 245 12.94 -19.39 -0.32
CA ALA A 245 13.39 -18.34 -1.20
C ALA A 245 13.63 -16.99 -0.52
N ALA A 246 12.86 -16.66 0.53
CA ALA A 246 12.97 -15.41 1.25
C ALA A 246 13.20 -15.57 2.75
N LYS A 247 13.91 -14.60 3.34
CA LYS A 247 14.14 -14.47 4.80
C LYS A 247 13.16 -13.54 5.49
N GLY A 248 12.58 -12.62 4.74
CA GLY A 248 11.67 -11.61 5.23
C GLY A 248 10.99 -10.87 4.08
N ALA A 249 9.93 -10.15 4.40
CA ALA A 249 9.21 -9.33 3.45
C ALA A 249 8.57 -8.12 4.15
N HIS A 250 8.52 -7.00 3.45
CA HIS A 250 7.84 -5.78 3.89
C HIS A 250 6.79 -5.37 2.88
N SER A 251 5.56 -5.16 3.35
CA SER A 251 4.44 -4.73 2.51
C SER A 251 4.47 -3.21 2.33
N LYS A 252 4.18 -2.76 1.10
CA LYS A 252 3.98 -1.35 0.73
C LYS A 252 2.61 -1.21 0.11
N ILE A 253 1.88 -0.17 0.49
CA ILE A 253 0.54 0.10 -0.04
C ILE A 253 0.43 1.60 -0.35
N ILE A 254 -0.08 1.92 -1.53
CA ILE A 254 -0.51 3.27 -1.90
C ILE A 254 -2.03 3.22 -2.03
N ALA A 255 -2.75 4.05 -1.28
CA ALA A 255 -4.20 4.04 -1.28
C ALA A 255 -4.77 5.42 -1.63
N LEU A 256 -5.75 5.43 -2.53
CA LEU A 256 -6.61 6.59 -2.79
C LEU A 256 -7.96 6.30 -2.17
N THR A 257 -8.31 7.05 -1.14
CA THR A 257 -9.52 6.84 -0.34
C THR A 257 -10.41 8.07 -0.40
N PHE A 258 -11.70 7.85 -0.51
CA PHE A 258 -12.73 8.88 -0.44
C PHE A 258 -13.54 8.67 0.83
N TYR A 259 -13.56 9.68 1.69
CA TYR A 259 -14.36 9.69 2.90
C TYR A 259 -15.59 10.56 2.68
N PHE A 260 -16.73 10.12 3.21
CA PHE A 260 -18.03 10.79 3.14
C PHE A 260 -18.54 11.00 4.58
N GLU A 261 -18.72 12.27 4.98
CA GLU A 261 -19.18 12.70 6.31
C GLU A 261 -20.45 13.55 6.25
#